data_4899abcc6562bf3c539d9abd55c2e9e2
#
_entry.id   4899abcc6562bf3c539d9abd55c2e9e2
#
_cell.length_a   1.000
_cell.length_b   1.000
_cell.length_c   1.000
_cell.angle_alpha   90.00
_cell.angle_beta   90.00
_cell.angle_gamma   90.00
#
_symmetry.space_group_name_H-M   'P 1'
#
loop_
_entity.id
_entity.type
_entity.pdbx_description
1 polymer ?
#
loop_
_entity_poly.entity_id
_entity_poly.type
_entity_poly.pdbx_seq_one_letter_code
_entity_poly.pdbx_strand_id
1 'polypeptide(L)'
;MKSSICEMFEIEFPLVAFSHCRDVVVAVSKAGGMGVLGAVGHTPEMLEQDLKWIDKHIDGKPYGVDILVPTTFEGKGSSVSSEDLINMIPQEYRDFRADVLKQHDVDGESLRNPSDSKKVEMDSDSRFGKNLREKGAKKLLEVAFSHPIKLIANALGVPPHWMLEMGKANNVKVAALLGAKEHAIRQVQAGVDILVVSGTEGGGHCGSVSTMVLIPEVKRAIKDLGDVPILAAGGIATGEQMAGIMTMGADGVWCASVFLPTTEAETSENIKEKMIQATSSQTVRSKSRTGKHSRQLQSAWTDAWESKD
;
A
#
# COMPACT_ATOMS: atom_id res chain seq x y z
N MET A 1 15.80 -3.32 20.61
CA MET A 1 15.22 -4.67 20.37
C MET A 1 15.96 -5.23 19.16
N LYS A 2 16.67 -6.34 19.29
CA LYS A 2 17.38 -6.95 18.15
C LYS A 2 16.41 -7.86 17.38
N SER A 3 16.30 -7.66 16.06
CA SER A 3 15.54 -8.51 15.15
C SER A 3 16.28 -8.64 13.83
N SER A 4 15.95 -9.64 13.01
CA SER A 4 16.52 -9.82 11.67
C SER A 4 16.32 -8.58 10.78
N ILE A 5 15.21 -7.86 10.97
CA ILE A 5 14.94 -6.59 10.24
C ILE A 5 15.90 -5.49 10.68
N CYS A 6 16.19 -5.37 11.99
CA CYS A 6 17.16 -4.39 12.48
C CYS A 6 18.57 -4.66 11.94
N GLU A 7 18.97 -5.92 11.92
CA GLU A 7 20.28 -6.33 11.39
C GLU A 7 20.37 -6.14 9.87
N MET A 8 19.29 -6.47 9.15
CA MET A 8 19.23 -6.38 7.67
C MET A 8 19.37 -4.94 7.16
N PHE A 9 18.76 -3.97 7.87
CA PHE A 9 18.68 -2.57 7.43
C PHE A 9 19.50 -1.61 8.29
N GLU A 10 20.20 -2.11 9.32
CA GLU A 10 20.98 -1.29 10.26
C GLU A 10 20.13 -0.20 10.94
N ILE A 11 18.90 -0.55 11.34
CA ILE A 11 17.95 0.33 12.03
C ILE A 11 17.86 0.00 13.52
N GLU A 12 17.49 0.99 14.33
CA GLU A 12 17.39 0.87 15.77
C GLU A 12 16.14 0.10 16.21
N PHE A 13 15.01 0.36 15.53
CA PHE A 13 13.72 -0.26 15.82
C PHE A 13 13.23 -1.03 14.61
N PRO A 14 12.66 -2.24 14.75
CA PRO A 14 12.14 -3.03 13.64
C PRO A 14 10.78 -2.49 13.16
N LEU A 15 10.75 -1.19 12.82
CA LEU A 15 9.59 -0.45 12.34
C LEU A 15 9.86 0.07 10.93
N VAL A 16 9.03 -0.36 9.99
CA VAL A 16 9.00 0.15 8.63
C VAL A 16 7.73 0.98 8.46
N ALA A 17 7.88 2.23 8.00
CA ALA A 17 6.77 3.15 7.80
C ALA A 17 6.51 3.37 6.31
N PHE A 18 5.32 3.06 5.85
CA PHE A 18 4.88 3.39 4.50
C PHE A 18 4.18 4.75 4.48
N SER A 19 4.58 5.60 3.54
CA SER A 19 3.93 6.88 3.29
C SER A 19 4.09 7.32 1.83
N HIS A 20 3.12 8.08 1.32
CA HIS A 20 3.26 8.80 0.05
C HIS A 20 4.00 10.15 0.20
N CYS A 21 4.32 10.54 1.43
CA CYS A 21 4.96 11.82 1.75
C CYS A 21 6.44 11.60 2.09
N ARG A 22 7.33 12.19 1.33
CA ARG A 22 8.79 12.10 1.52
C ARG A 22 9.25 12.59 2.89
N ASP A 23 8.57 13.59 3.46
CA ASP A 23 8.88 14.14 4.79
C ASP A 23 8.66 13.10 5.90
N VAL A 24 7.59 12.31 5.82
CA VAL A 24 7.34 11.16 6.72
C VAL A 24 8.44 10.11 6.58
N VAL A 25 8.85 9.80 5.35
CA VAL A 25 9.94 8.83 5.09
C VAL A 25 11.22 9.26 5.81
N VAL A 26 11.61 10.53 5.64
CA VAL A 26 12.80 11.09 6.28
C VAL A 26 12.66 11.10 7.80
N ALA A 27 11.52 11.57 8.34
CA ALA A 27 11.30 11.66 9.79
C ALA A 27 11.41 10.29 10.47
N VAL A 28 10.78 9.25 9.92
CA VAL A 28 10.83 7.90 10.49
C VAL A 28 12.23 7.29 10.39
N SER A 29 12.92 7.45 9.26
CA SER A 29 14.28 6.92 9.11
C SER A 29 15.26 7.60 10.07
N LYS A 30 15.15 8.90 10.28
CA LYS A 30 15.96 9.65 11.25
C LYS A 30 15.64 9.29 12.70
N ALA A 31 14.40 8.88 12.97
CA ALA A 31 13.97 8.43 14.30
C ALA A 31 14.40 6.99 14.65
N GLY A 32 15.12 6.30 13.76
CA GLY A 32 15.67 4.96 14.00
C GLY A 32 14.85 3.79 13.42
N GLY A 33 13.77 4.07 12.70
CA GLY A 33 13.05 3.11 11.86
C GLY A 33 13.51 3.16 10.41
N MET A 34 12.66 2.78 9.46
CA MET A 34 12.90 2.89 8.03
C MET A 34 11.63 3.38 7.31
N GLY A 35 11.71 4.52 6.62
CA GLY A 35 10.63 5.01 5.79
C GLY A 35 10.62 4.36 4.40
N VAL A 36 9.43 4.17 3.83
CA VAL A 36 9.22 3.64 2.48
C VAL A 36 8.28 4.56 1.72
N LEU A 37 8.75 5.11 0.61
CA LEU A 37 7.98 6.02 -0.24
C LEU A 37 7.07 5.24 -1.18
N GLY A 38 5.77 5.49 -1.12
CA GLY A 38 4.78 4.95 -2.05
C GLY A 38 4.81 5.70 -3.38
N ALA A 39 5.35 5.07 -4.43
CA ALA A 39 5.66 5.74 -5.69
C ALA A 39 4.68 5.47 -6.84
N VAL A 40 3.60 4.71 -6.61
CA VAL A 40 2.67 4.32 -7.69
C VAL A 40 2.04 5.50 -8.43
N GLY A 41 1.83 6.63 -7.75
CA GLY A 41 1.28 7.87 -8.31
C GLY A 41 2.31 8.81 -8.96
N HIS A 42 3.60 8.49 -8.93
CA HIS A 42 4.66 9.35 -9.45
C HIS A 42 4.88 9.16 -10.95
N THR A 43 5.32 10.22 -11.64
CA THR A 43 6.09 10.04 -12.89
C THR A 43 7.55 9.73 -12.52
N PRO A 44 8.35 9.18 -13.46
CA PRO A 44 9.78 8.99 -13.23
C PRO A 44 10.49 10.28 -12.76
N GLU A 45 10.11 11.43 -13.32
CA GLU A 45 10.69 12.74 -13.00
C GLU A 45 10.30 13.21 -11.58
N MET A 46 9.03 12.98 -11.18
CA MET A 46 8.57 13.28 -9.81
C MET A 46 9.27 12.38 -8.80
N LEU A 47 9.40 11.09 -9.09
CA LEU A 47 10.10 10.15 -8.22
C LEU A 47 11.56 10.55 -8.04
N GLU A 48 12.24 10.90 -9.14
CA GLU A 48 13.61 11.40 -9.11
C GLU A 48 13.77 12.65 -8.22
N GLN A 49 12.81 13.60 -8.31
CA GLN A 49 12.82 14.80 -7.48
C GLN A 49 12.65 14.47 -5.98
N ASP A 50 11.71 13.58 -5.66
CA ASP A 50 11.46 13.19 -4.27
C ASP A 50 12.61 12.37 -3.69
N LEU A 51 13.20 11.46 -4.45
CA LEU A 51 14.35 10.68 -3.98
C LEU A 51 15.60 11.55 -3.79
N LYS A 52 15.88 12.48 -4.68
CA LYS A 52 16.95 13.48 -4.47
C LYS A 52 16.74 14.33 -3.21
N TRP A 53 15.49 14.69 -2.96
CA TRP A 53 15.18 15.43 -1.73
C TRP A 53 15.37 14.55 -0.49
N ILE A 54 14.91 13.29 -0.52
CA ILE A 54 15.14 12.33 0.56
C ILE A 54 16.64 12.14 0.81
N ASP A 55 17.42 11.85 -0.22
CA ASP A 55 18.87 11.65 -0.11
C ASP A 55 19.58 12.80 0.58
N LYS A 56 19.15 14.04 0.28
CA LYS A 56 19.72 15.26 0.88
C LYS A 56 19.35 15.43 2.36
N HIS A 57 18.20 14.92 2.81
CA HIS A 57 17.65 15.23 4.13
C HIS A 57 17.68 14.04 5.11
N ILE A 58 17.97 12.84 4.64
CA ILE A 58 17.85 11.60 5.44
C ILE A 58 19.09 11.28 6.29
N ASP A 59 20.18 12.07 6.18
CA ASP A 59 21.42 11.91 6.93
C ASP A 59 22.03 10.49 6.78
N GLY A 60 21.96 9.91 5.60
CA GLY A 60 22.50 8.59 5.29
C GLY A 60 21.73 7.40 5.92
N LYS A 61 20.57 7.64 6.53
CA LYS A 61 19.72 6.59 7.08
C LYS A 61 19.05 5.77 5.96
N PRO A 62 18.77 4.48 6.19
CA PRO A 62 18.14 3.63 5.18
C PRO A 62 16.69 4.04 4.90
N TYR A 63 16.28 3.87 3.66
CA TYR A 63 14.90 4.03 3.21
C TYR A 63 14.58 3.09 2.05
N GLY A 64 13.30 2.98 1.71
CA GLY A 64 12.83 2.16 0.61
C GLY A 64 11.81 2.85 -0.28
N VAL A 65 11.39 2.16 -1.32
CA VAL A 65 10.34 2.57 -2.25
C VAL A 65 9.31 1.44 -2.40
N ASP A 66 8.04 1.79 -2.48
CA ASP A 66 6.95 0.86 -2.78
C ASP A 66 6.38 1.17 -4.15
N ILE A 67 6.20 0.14 -4.97
CA ILE A 67 5.55 0.22 -6.27
C ILE A 67 4.45 -0.85 -6.37
N LEU A 68 3.60 -0.71 -7.38
CA LEU A 68 2.56 -1.68 -7.68
C LEU A 68 2.86 -2.37 -9.01
N VAL A 69 3.17 -3.65 -8.95
CA VAL A 69 3.29 -4.51 -10.14
C VAL A 69 2.29 -5.66 -10.01
N PRO A 70 1.04 -5.48 -10.44
CA PRO A 70 0.03 -6.51 -10.28
C PRO A 70 0.34 -7.73 -11.15
N THR A 71 0.19 -8.91 -10.58
CA THR A 71 0.32 -10.19 -11.31
C THR A 71 -0.80 -10.35 -12.34
N THR A 72 -2.01 -9.92 -11.96
CA THR A 72 -3.21 -9.94 -12.80
C THR A 72 -4.04 -8.68 -12.56
N PHE A 73 -4.56 -8.09 -13.62
CA PHE A 73 -5.57 -7.03 -13.56
C PHE A 73 -6.46 -7.10 -14.80
N GLU A 74 -7.68 -6.58 -14.71
CA GLU A 74 -8.59 -6.50 -15.85
C GLU A 74 -7.92 -5.71 -16.99
N GLY A 75 -7.93 -6.30 -18.19
CA GLY A 75 -7.27 -5.71 -19.36
C GLY A 75 -5.75 -6.03 -19.48
N LYS A 76 -5.15 -6.84 -18.58
CA LYS A 76 -3.77 -7.30 -18.75
C LYS A 76 -3.65 -8.16 -20.02
N GLY A 77 -2.84 -7.69 -20.97
CA GLY A 77 -2.63 -8.38 -22.25
C GLY A 77 -3.76 -8.22 -23.27
N SER A 78 -4.76 -7.40 -23.00
CA SER A 78 -5.83 -7.02 -23.94
C SER A 78 -5.74 -5.54 -24.31
N SER A 79 -6.36 -5.17 -25.44
CA SER A 79 -6.51 -3.77 -25.87
C SER A 79 -7.73 -3.09 -25.23
N VAL A 80 -8.13 -3.50 -24.01
CA VAL A 80 -9.27 -2.90 -23.31
C VAL A 80 -8.99 -1.43 -23.04
N SER A 81 -9.83 -0.56 -23.57
CA SER A 81 -9.73 0.89 -23.35
C SER A 81 -10.30 1.27 -21.97
N SER A 82 -10.01 2.50 -21.53
CA SER A 82 -10.62 3.03 -20.30
C SER A 82 -12.13 3.17 -20.43
N GLU A 83 -12.60 3.44 -21.62
CA GLU A 83 -14.03 3.52 -21.93
C GLU A 83 -14.68 2.15 -21.75
N ASP A 84 -14.04 1.08 -22.20
CA ASP A 84 -14.53 -0.28 -21.99
C ASP A 84 -14.59 -0.62 -20.49
N LEU A 85 -13.57 -0.27 -19.71
CA LEU A 85 -13.55 -0.50 -18.24
C LEU A 85 -14.67 0.27 -17.53
N ILE A 86 -14.91 1.53 -17.92
CA ILE A 86 -16.02 2.32 -17.38
C ILE A 86 -17.37 1.70 -17.76
N ASN A 87 -17.51 1.22 -19.00
CA ASN A 87 -18.74 0.58 -19.48
C ASN A 87 -19.01 -0.78 -18.78
N MET A 88 -17.99 -1.44 -18.20
CA MET A 88 -18.17 -2.65 -17.39
C MET A 88 -18.83 -2.37 -16.03
N ILE A 89 -18.85 -1.11 -15.55
CA ILE A 89 -19.55 -0.75 -14.32
C ILE A 89 -21.06 -0.75 -14.60
N PRO A 90 -21.87 -1.60 -13.91
CA PRO A 90 -23.31 -1.63 -14.09
C PRO A 90 -23.96 -0.25 -13.87
N GLN A 91 -24.99 0.07 -14.66
CA GLN A 91 -25.67 1.36 -14.60
C GLN A 91 -26.21 1.67 -13.20
N GLU A 92 -26.75 0.66 -12.52
CA GLU A 92 -27.28 0.79 -11.16
C GLU A 92 -26.27 1.36 -10.14
N TYR A 93 -24.97 1.03 -10.26
CA TYR A 93 -23.93 1.57 -9.39
C TYR A 93 -23.55 3.01 -9.77
N ARG A 94 -23.66 3.36 -11.05
CA ARG A 94 -23.46 4.75 -11.51
C ARG A 94 -24.57 5.65 -11.00
N ASP A 95 -25.81 5.20 -11.13
CA ASP A 95 -27.00 5.92 -10.65
C ASP A 95 -26.95 6.07 -9.13
N PHE A 96 -26.68 4.98 -8.42
CA PHE A 96 -26.53 5.01 -6.96
C PHE A 96 -25.47 6.04 -6.51
N ARG A 97 -24.30 6.03 -7.16
CA ARG A 97 -23.22 6.98 -6.83
C ARG A 97 -23.66 8.43 -7.03
N ALA A 98 -24.32 8.73 -8.15
CA ALA A 98 -24.82 10.06 -8.44
C ALA A 98 -25.91 10.49 -7.45
N ASP A 99 -26.82 9.58 -7.07
CA ASP A 99 -27.86 9.85 -6.09
C ASP A 99 -27.32 10.14 -4.70
N VAL A 100 -26.33 9.36 -4.23
CA VAL A 100 -25.66 9.63 -2.94
C VAL A 100 -24.97 10.99 -2.94
N LEU A 101 -24.24 11.34 -3.99
CA LEU A 101 -23.60 12.65 -4.09
C LEU A 101 -24.62 13.78 -4.05
N LYS A 102 -25.74 13.64 -4.79
CA LYS A 102 -26.83 14.63 -4.81
C LYS A 102 -27.48 14.80 -3.43
N GLN A 103 -27.64 13.74 -2.63
CA GLN A 103 -28.15 13.81 -1.26
C GLN A 103 -27.25 14.64 -0.33
N HIS A 104 -25.99 14.84 -0.70
CA HIS A 104 -24.99 15.60 0.05
C HIS A 104 -24.58 16.90 -0.67
N ASP A 105 -25.44 17.43 -1.54
CA ASP A 105 -25.23 18.67 -2.30
C ASP A 105 -23.93 18.66 -3.14
N VAL A 106 -23.49 17.48 -3.59
CA VAL A 106 -22.36 17.31 -4.52
C VAL A 106 -22.88 16.94 -5.90
N ASP A 107 -22.45 17.69 -6.93
CA ASP A 107 -22.81 17.37 -8.30
C ASP A 107 -22.15 16.06 -8.75
N GLY A 108 -22.98 15.07 -8.99
CA GLY A 108 -22.57 13.74 -9.46
C GLY A 108 -23.24 13.34 -10.79
N GLU A 109 -23.99 14.24 -11.43
CA GLU A 109 -24.81 13.90 -12.58
C GLU A 109 -23.98 13.43 -13.78
N SER A 110 -22.78 14.01 -14.00
CA SER A 110 -21.83 13.58 -15.04
C SER A 110 -21.33 12.14 -14.86
N LEU A 111 -21.51 11.55 -13.67
CA LEU A 111 -21.08 10.17 -13.38
C LEU A 111 -22.11 9.11 -13.82
N ARG A 112 -23.33 9.52 -14.19
CA ARG A 112 -24.37 8.60 -14.70
C ARG A 112 -24.03 8.07 -16.09
N ASN A 113 -23.50 8.91 -16.94
CA ASN A 113 -23.21 8.59 -18.34
C ASN A 113 -21.72 8.50 -18.60
N PRO A 114 -21.21 7.39 -19.17
CA PRO A 114 -19.79 7.26 -19.50
C PRO A 114 -19.29 8.33 -20.49
N SER A 115 -20.17 8.79 -21.41
CA SER A 115 -19.84 9.83 -22.38
C SER A 115 -19.62 11.20 -21.74
N ASP A 116 -20.28 11.48 -20.61
CA ASP A 116 -20.17 12.75 -19.89
C ASP A 116 -18.96 12.75 -18.96
N SER A 117 -18.53 11.55 -18.52
CA SER A 117 -17.33 11.35 -17.72
C SER A 117 -16.00 11.55 -18.49
N LYS A 118 -16.05 11.87 -19.79
CA LYS A 118 -14.86 12.28 -20.58
C LYS A 118 -14.13 13.51 -20.02
N LYS A 119 -14.76 14.25 -19.13
CA LYS A 119 -14.13 15.37 -18.39
C LYS A 119 -13.54 14.97 -17.06
N VAL A 120 -13.97 13.87 -16.48
CA VAL A 120 -13.29 13.26 -15.33
C VAL A 120 -12.30 12.28 -15.94
N GLU A 121 -11.09 12.74 -16.17
CA GLU A 121 -9.94 11.94 -16.60
C GLU A 121 -9.75 10.75 -15.61
N MET A 122 -10.59 9.74 -15.75
CA MET A 122 -10.21 8.37 -15.37
C MET A 122 -9.28 7.88 -16.47
N ASP A 123 -8.16 8.49 -16.45
CA ASP A 123 -7.09 8.37 -17.38
C ASP A 123 -6.50 6.95 -17.27
N SER A 124 -6.77 6.08 -18.27
CA SER A 124 -5.91 4.90 -18.51
C SER A 124 -4.50 5.35 -18.85
N ASP A 125 -4.39 6.59 -19.26
CA ASP A 125 -3.24 7.43 -19.32
C ASP A 125 -2.93 8.14 -18.00
N SER A 126 -3.71 7.91 -16.92
CA SER A 126 -3.35 8.39 -15.60
C SER A 126 -1.98 7.85 -15.22
N ARG A 127 -1.23 8.64 -14.49
CA ARG A 127 0.07 8.23 -13.95
C ARG A 127 -0.04 6.87 -13.26
N PHE A 128 -1.10 6.68 -12.49
CA PHE A 128 -1.41 5.43 -11.81
C PHE A 128 -1.59 4.26 -12.79
N GLY A 129 -2.44 4.41 -13.80
CA GLY A 129 -2.71 3.36 -14.80
C GLY A 129 -1.47 2.98 -15.62
N LYS A 130 -0.65 3.97 -16.00
CA LYS A 130 0.64 3.72 -16.68
C LYS A 130 1.61 2.93 -15.82
N ASN A 131 1.69 3.23 -14.53
CA ASN A 131 2.60 2.60 -13.59
C ASN A 131 2.20 1.17 -13.20
N LEU A 132 0.93 0.80 -13.35
CA LEU A 132 0.47 -0.58 -13.20
C LEU A 132 0.92 -1.50 -14.34
N ARG A 133 1.35 -0.93 -15.48
CA ARG A 133 1.89 -1.70 -16.60
C ARG A 133 3.39 -1.96 -16.40
N GLU A 134 3.87 -3.10 -16.86
CA GLU A 134 5.28 -3.49 -16.71
C GLU A 134 6.27 -2.42 -17.18
N LYS A 135 6.01 -1.78 -18.33
CA LYS A 135 6.85 -0.71 -18.87
C LYS A 135 6.94 0.50 -17.96
N GLY A 136 5.83 0.90 -17.33
CA GLY A 136 5.80 2.02 -16.38
C GLY A 136 6.50 1.66 -15.07
N ALA A 137 6.19 0.50 -14.52
CA ALA A 137 6.82 -0.01 -13.30
C ALA A 137 8.34 -0.14 -13.45
N LYS A 138 8.84 -0.66 -14.58
CA LYS A 138 10.28 -0.74 -14.86
C LYS A 138 10.96 0.62 -14.84
N LYS A 139 10.33 1.66 -15.43
CA LYS A 139 10.89 3.02 -15.42
C LYS A 139 10.98 3.60 -14.00
N LEU A 140 9.97 3.36 -13.15
CA LEU A 140 10.03 3.77 -11.74
C LEU A 140 11.12 3.01 -10.99
N LEU A 141 11.29 1.71 -11.26
CA LEU A 141 12.37 0.91 -10.65
C LEU A 141 13.76 1.38 -11.08
N GLU A 142 13.95 1.70 -12.37
CA GLU A 142 15.22 2.23 -12.87
C GLU A 142 15.61 3.52 -12.13
N VAL A 143 14.63 4.42 -11.90
CA VAL A 143 14.83 5.62 -11.09
C VAL A 143 15.15 5.24 -9.64
N ALA A 144 14.33 4.39 -9.00
CA ALA A 144 14.52 4.01 -7.61
C ALA A 144 15.90 3.38 -7.35
N PHE A 145 16.36 2.49 -8.23
CA PHE A 145 17.67 1.85 -8.10
C PHE A 145 18.86 2.76 -8.43
N SER A 146 18.64 3.95 -8.98
CA SER A 146 19.72 4.94 -9.13
C SER A 146 20.01 5.70 -7.82
N HIS A 147 19.18 5.48 -6.77
CA HIS A 147 19.32 6.05 -5.43
C HIS A 147 19.72 4.97 -4.41
N PRO A 148 20.25 5.34 -3.23
CA PRO A 148 20.77 4.38 -2.24
C PRO A 148 19.67 3.70 -1.42
N ILE A 149 18.57 3.32 -2.06
CA ILE A 149 17.47 2.59 -1.39
C ILE A 149 17.94 1.23 -0.89
N LYS A 150 17.33 0.73 0.18
CA LYS A 150 17.62 -0.57 0.79
C LYS A 150 16.50 -1.59 0.60
N LEU A 151 15.32 -1.11 0.26
CA LEU A 151 14.13 -1.92 0.11
C LEU A 151 13.31 -1.46 -1.10
N ILE A 152 12.82 -2.42 -1.87
CA ILE A 152 11.74 -2.20 -2.84
C ILE A 152 10.57 -3.11 -2.46
N ALA A 153 9.37 -2.55 -2.30
CA ALA A 153 8.18 -3.31 -1.98
C ALA A 153 7.22 -3.42 -3.17
N ASN A 154 6.52 -4.55 -3.27
CA ASN A 154 5.40 -4.74 -4.18
C ASN A 154 4.11 -4.97 -3.41
N ALA A 155 3.19 -4.03 -3.49
CA ALA A 155 1.93 -4.10 -2.75
C ALA A 155 0.86 -4.99 -3.40
N LEU A 156 1.09 -5.60 -4.57
CA LEU A 156 0.08 -6.36 -5.32
C LEU A 156 0.60 -7.68 -5.88
N GLY A 157 0.37 -8.75 -5.11
CA GLY A 157 0.66 -10.12 -5.54
C GLY A 157 2.14 -10.49 -5.48
N VAL A 158 2.49 -11.58 -6.15
CA VAL A 158 3.87 -12.05 -6.23
C VAL A 158 4.67 -11.10 -7.13
N PRO A 159 5.81 -10.55 -6.67
CA PRO A 159 6.68 -9.74 -7.53
C PRO A 159 7.09 -10.54 -8.78
N PRO A 160 7.08 -9.94 -9.96
CA PRO A 160 7.53 -10.62 -11.16
C PRO A 160 9.04 -10.92 -11.08
N HIS A 161 9.47 -12.00 -11.73
CA HIS A 161 10.86 -12.45 -11.68
C HIS A 161 11.89 -11.35 -12.01
N TRP A 162 11.61 -10.53 -13.04
CA TRP A 162 12.49 -9.43 -13.40
C TRP A 162 12.68 -8.38 -12.27
N MET A 163 11.67 -8.19 -11.39
CA MET A 163 11.80 -7.28 -10.24
C MET A 163 12.72 -7.88 -9.17
N LEU A 164 12.61 -9.18 -8.92
CA LEU A 164 13.50 -9.90 -7.99
C LEU A 164 14.96 -9.87 -8.49
N GLU A 165 15.17 -10.10 -9.79
CA GLU A 165 16.49 -10.01 -10.41
C GLU A 165 17.09 -8.59 -10.33
N MET A 166 16.28 -7.55 -10.57
CA MET A 166 16.73 -6.16 -10.42
C MET A 166 17.09 -5.84 -8.97
N GLY A 167 16.30 -6.27 -7.99
CA GLY A 167 16.62 -6.11 -6.57
C GLY A 167 17.96 -6.77 -6.23
N LYS A 168 18.14 -8.01 -6.63
CA LYS A 168 19.40 -8.75 -6.42
C LYS A 168 20.60 -8.07 -7.10
N ALA A 169 20.45 -7.64 -8.34
CA ALA A 169 21.53 -6.98 -9.09
C ALA A 169 21.99 -5.65 -8.43
N ASN A 170 21.07 -4.95 -7.75
CA ASN A 170 21.35 -3.68 -7.07
C ASN A 170 21.60 -3.85 -5.56
N ASN A 171 21.66 -5.09 -5.05
CA ASN A 171 21.78 -5.38 -3.60
C ASN A 171 20.67 -4.70 -2.76
N VAL A 172 19.44 -4.66 -3.28
CA VAL A 172 18.26 -4.10 -2.65
C VAL A 172 17.29 -5.25 -2.32
N LYS A 173 16.79 -5.30 -1.09
CA LYS A 173 15.84 -6.31 -0.66
C LYS A 173 14.46 -6.10 -1.31
N VAL A 174 13.79 -7.19 -1.66
CA VAL A 174 12.45 -7.17 -2.24
C VAL A 174 11.44 -7.67 -1.21
N ALA A 175 10.49 -6.81 -0.85
CA ALA A 175 9.36 -7.17 0.01
C ALA A 175 8.08 -7.34 -0.81
N ALA A 176 7.17 -8.17 -0.32
CA ALA A 176 5.86 -8.32 -0.94
C ALA A 176 4.73 -8.36 0.09
N LEU A 177 3.64 -7.63 -0.20
CA LEU A 177 2.47 -7.55 0.67
C LEU A 177 1.52 -8.72 0.41
N LEU A 178 0.94 -9.24 1.49
CA LEU A 178 0.00 -10.36 1.44
C LEU A 178 -1.05 -10.27 2.54
N GLY A 179 -2.20 -10.93 2.31
CA GLY A 179 -3.31 -11.02 3.27
C GLY A 179 -3.81 -12.46 3.49
N ALA A 180 -3.06 -13.50 3.06
CA ALA A 180 -3.40 -14.90 3.25
C ALA A 180 -2.15 -15.79 3.23
N LYS A 181 -2.16 -16.91 3.96
CA LYS A 181 -1.01 -17.83 4.05
C LYS A 181 -0.61 -18.45 2.70
N GLU A 182 -1.57 -18.68 1.82
CA GLU A 182 -1.34 -19.23 0.48
C GLU A 182 -0.52 -18.24 -0.39
N HIS A 183 -0.68 -16.95 -0.14
CA HIS A 183 0.14 -15.92 -0.78
C HIS A 183 1.57 -15.94 -0.25
N ALA A 184 1.75 -16.13 1.07
CA ALA A 184 3.07 -16.21 1.69
C ALA A 184 3.89 -17.37 1.11
N ILE A 185 3.29 -18.56 1.02
CA ILE A 185 3.95 -19.74 0.43
C ILE A 185 4.45 -19.42 -0.99
N ARG A 186 3.58 -18.86 -1.85
CA ARG A 186 3.95 -18.52 -3.23
C ARG A 186 5.05 -17.46 -3.31
N GLN A 187 5.02 -16.46 -2.42
CA GLN A 187 6.02 -15.40 -2.41
C GLN A 187 7.39 -15.91 -1.94
N VAL A 188 7.43 -16.77 -0.90
CA VAL A 188 8.68 -17.41 -0.46
C VAL A 188 9.24 -18.30 -1.57
N GLN A 189 8.42 -19.11 -2.22
CA GLN A 189 8.85 -19.95 -3.34
C GLN A 189 9.34 -19.15 -4.55
N ALA A 190 8.84 -17.91 -4.74
CA ALA A 190 9.32 -17.00 -5.77
C ALA A 190 10.65 -16.32 -5.43
N GLY A 191 11.12 -16.39 -4.18
CA GLY A 191 12.39 -15.81 -3.74
C GLY A 191 12.27 -14.38 -3.21
N VAL A 192 11.11 -14.01 -2.63
CA VAL A 192 10.93 -12.72 -1.93
C VAL A 192 11.77 -12.71 -0.66
N ASP A 193 12.45 -11.59 -0.38
CA ASP A 193 13.33 -11.44 0.80
C ASP A 193 12.55 -11.18 2.09
N ILE A 194 11.38 -10.50 2.01
CA ILE A 194 10.60 -10.07 3.18
C ILE A 194 9.11 -10.19 2.89
N LEU A 195 8.35 -10.73 3.81
CA LEU A 195 6.89 -10.79 3.76
C LEU A 195 6.27 -9.64 4.56
N VAL A 196 5.41 -8.83 3.94
CA VAL A 196 4.57 -7.85 4.65
C VAL A 196 3.17 -8.44 4.80
N VAL A 197 2.87 -8.95 5.99
CA VAL A 197 1.65 -9.71 6.28
C VAL A 197 0.59 -8.78 6.86
N SER A 198 -0.43 -8.45 6.06
CA SER A 198 -1.46 -7.49 6.41
C SER A 198 -2.79 -8.16 6.77
N GLY A 199 -3.21 -8.02 8.02
CA GLY A 199 -4.51 -8.48 8.49
C GLY A 199 -5.67 -7.55 8.15
N THR A 200 -6.88 -7.94 8.55
CA THR A 200 -8.13 -7.22 8.28
C THR A 200 -8.19 -5.84 8.92
N GLU A 201 -7.36 -5.55 9.93
CA GLU A 201 -7.26 -4.25 10.61
C GLU A 201 -6.46 -3.23 9.80
N GLY A 202 -5.80 -3.64 8.73
CA GLY A 202 -5.03 -2.75 7.87
C GLY A 202 -5.89 -1.70 7.18
N GLY A 203 -5.49 -0.43 7.20
CA GLY A 203 -6.12 0.64 6.43
C GLY A 203 -5.92 0.43 4.93
N GLY A 204 -6.92 0.75 4.12
CA GLY A 204 -6.93 0.44 2.69
C GLY A 204 -7.33 -1.01 2.40
N HIS A 205 -6.92 -1.56 1.26
CA HIS A 205 -7.27 -2.93 0.86
C HIS A 205 -6.72 -3.94 1.86
N CYS A 206 -7.56 -4.81 2.36
CA CYS A 206 -7.21 -5.77 3.41
C CYS A 206 -7.89 -7.13 3.20
N GLY A 207 -7.27 -8.19 3.74
CA GLY A 207 -7.83 -9.53 3.78
C GLY A 207 -9.00 -9.65 4.77
N SER A 208 -9.42 -10.88 5.05
CA SER A 208 -10.51 -11.20 5.97
C SER A 208 -10.04 -11.76 7.31
N VAL A 209 -8.76 -12.16 7.40
CA VAL A 209 -8.16 -12.74 8.61
C VAL A 209 -7.53 -11.64 9.44
N SER A 210 -7.74 -11.65 10.76
CA SER A 210 -7.12 -10.66 11.65
C SER A 210 -5.61 -10.81 11.71
N THR A 211 -4.90 -9.71 11.96
CA THR A 211 -3.44 -9.68 12.09
C THR A 211 -2.96 -10.67 13.15
N MET A 212 -3.65 -10.73 14.30
CA MET A 212 -3.34 -11.64 15.40
C MET A 212 -3.42 -13.13 15.01
N VAL A 213 -4.33 -13.50 14.10
CA VAL A 213 -4.48 -14.89 13.62
C VAL A 213 -3.53 -15.16 12.45
N LEU A 214 -3.39 -14.20 11.55
CA LEU A 214 -2.66 -14.38 10.29
C LEU A 214 -1.15 -14.52 10.50
N ILE A 215 -0.55 -13.73 11.39
CA ILE A 215 0.91 -13.76 11.64
C ILE A 215 1.40 -15.15 12.07
N PRO A 216 0.88 -15.78 13.13
CA PRO A 216 1.34 -17.12 13.51
C PRO A 216 0.94 -18.19 12.51
N GLU A 217 -0.16 -18.01 11.75
CA GLU A 217 -0.54 -18.92 10.67
C GLU A 217 0.50 -18.90 9.55
N VAL A 218 0.90 -17.70 9.09
CA VAL A 218 1.91 -17.53 8.05
C VAL A 218 3.26 -18.06 8.52
N LYS A 219 3.72 -17.72 9.75
CA LYS A 219 5.00 -18.19 10.29
C LYS A 219 5.10 -19.72 10.30
N ARG A 220 4.01 -20.40 10.69
CA ARG A 220 3.95 -21.88 10.61
C ARG A 220 3.94 -22.42 9.18
N ALA A 221 3.22 -21.75 8.28
CA ALA A 221 3.07 -22.20 6.89
C ALA A 221 4.37 -22.13 6.07
N ILE A 222 5.27 -21.18 6.40
CA ILE A 222 6.54 -21.02 5.69
C ILE A 222 7.74 -21.67 6.37
N LYS A 223 7.55 -22.29 7.55
CA LYS A 223 8.61 -22.83 8.41
C LYS A 223 9.64 -23.71 7.66
N ASP A 224 9.14 -24.55 6.77
CA ASP A 224 9.96 -25.52 6.03
C ASP A 224 10.38 -25.01 4.62
N LEU A 225 10.02 -23.75 4.27
CA LEU A 225 10.33 -23.15 2.96
C LEU A 225 11.54 -22.22 3.01
N GLY A 226 11.90 -21.71 4.19
CA GLY A 226 13.02 -20.80 4.36
C GLY A 226 12.81 -19.86 5.55
N ASP A 227 13.89 -19.22 6.00
CA ASP A 227 13.85 -18.21 7.06
C ASP A 227 13.63 -16.82 6.49
N VAL A 228 12.40 -16.55 6.01
CA VAL A 228 12.00 -15.26 5.45
C VAL A 228 11.38 -14.40 6.54
N PRO A 229 11.93 -13.19 6.83
CA PRO A 229 11.40 -12.30 7.86
C PRO A 229 9.98 -11.82 7.54
N ILE A 230 9.19 -11.62 8.60
CA ILE A 230 7.81 -11.15 8.56
C ILE A 230 7.70 -9.76 9.18
N LEU A 231 7.23 -8.79 8.39
CA LEU A 231 6.73 -7.51 8.88
C LEU A 231 5.22 -7.60 9.05
N ALA A 232 4.74 -7.46 10.27
CA ALA A 232 3.30 -7.45 10.56
C ALA A 232 2.69 -6.09 10.22
N ALA A 233 1.57 -6.10 9.49
CA ALA A 233 0.82 -4.89 9.10
C ALA A 233 -0.64 -4.99 9.50
N GLY A 234 -1.24 -3.85 9.82
CA GLY A 234 -2.66 -3.73 10.15
C GLY A 234 -2.93 -3.69 11.65
N GLY A 235 -3.52 -2.56 12.09
CA GLY A 235 -3.94 -2.34 13.47
C GLY A 235 -2.81 -2.07 14.47
N ILE A 236 -1.57 -1.88 14.01
CA ILE A 236 -0.40 -1.66 14.86
C ILE A 236 -0.08 -0.16 14.87
N ALA A 237 -0.20 0.48 16.02
CA ALA A 237 0.01 1.91 16.22
C ALA A 237 0.83 2.25 17.48
N THR A 238 1.06 1.27 18.37
CA THR A 238 1.79 1.47 19.63
C THR A 238 2.93 0.46 19.82
N GLY A 239 3.87 0.79 20.70
CA GLY A 239 4.99 -0.09 21.02
C GLY A 239 4.54 -1.41 21.67
N GLU A 240 3.47 -1.39 22.47
CA GLU A 240 2.89 -2.59 23.10
C GLU A 240 2.33 -3.55 22.04
N GLN A 241 1.63 -3.01 21.03
CA GLN A 241 1.13 -3.82 19.92
C GLN A 241 2.28 -4.41 19.10
N MET A 242 3.34 -3.62 18.85
CA MET A 242 4.55 -4.08 18.19
C MET A 242 5.21 -5.22 18.97
N ALA A 243 5.41 -5.06 20.29
CA ALA A 243 5.99 -6.09 21.14
C ALA A 243 5.13 -7.37 21.16
N GLY A 244 3.81 -7.21 21.26
CA GLY A 244 2.85 -8.32 21.23
C GLY A 244 2.93 -9.12 19.93
N ILE A 245 2.89 -8.46 18.78
CA ILE A 245 2.89 -9.15 17.48
C ILE A 245 4.25 -9.79 17.16
N MET A 246 5.35 -9.20 17.62
CA MET A 246 6.67 -9.80 17.50
C MET A 246 6.79 -11.09 18.33
N THR A 247 6.19 -11.13 19.52
CA THR A 247 6.11 -12.36 20.34
C THR A 247 5.32 -13.46 19.62
N MET A 248 4.40 -13.10 18.71
CA MET A 248 3.62 -14.04 17.92
C MET A 248 4.33 -14.53 16.65
N GLY A 249 5.54 -14.05 16.38
CA GLY A 249 6.39 -14.54 15.29
C GLY A 249 6.69 -13.54 14.17
N ALA A 250 6.31 -12.27 14.32
CA ALA A 250 6.78 -11.22 13.42
C ALA A 250 8.22 -10.80 13.79
N ASP A 251 8.99 -10.41 12.78
CA ASP A 251 10.36 -9.90 12.93
C ASP A 251 10.39 -8.36 13.04
N GLY A 252 9.26 -7.71 12.79
CA GLY A 252 9.06 -6.28 12.88
C GLY A 252 7.65 -5.90 12.42
N VAL A 253 7.42 -4.61 12.22
CA VAL A 253 6.11 -4.07 11.85
C VAL A 253 6.18 -3.18 10.62
N TRP A 254 5.08 -3.16 9.85
CA TRP A 254 4.86 -2.25 8.74
C TRP A 254 3.65 -1.37 9.05
N CYS A 255 3.89 -0.09 9.31
CA CYS A 255 2.88 0.87 9.72
C CYS A 255 2.65 1.92 8.63
N ALA A 256 1.39 2.31 8.38
CA ALA A 256 1.04 3.31 7.38
C ALA A 256 0.07 4.35 7.93
N SER A 257 -1.16 3.94 8.28
CA SER A 257 -2.25 4.86 8.62
C SER A 257 -1.96 5.75 9.82
N VAL A 258 -1.12 5.30 10.77
CA VAL A 258 -0.72 6.08 11.94
C VAL A 258 0.05 7.35 11.57
N PHE A 259 0.69 7.38 10.41
CA PHE A 259 1.44 8.54 9.93
C PHE A 259 0.60 9.54 9.13
N LEU A 260 -0.62 9.18 8.70
CA LEU A 260 -1.47 10.08 7.93
C LEU A 260 -1.89 11.36 8.67
N PRO A 261 -2.14 11.36 10.00
CA PRO A 261 -2.50 12.58 10.74
C PRO A 261 -1.29 13.37 11.26
N THR A 262 -0.06 12.97 10.95
CA THR A 262 1.14 13.69 11.40
C THR A 262 1.33 15.02 10.65
N THR A 263 2.13 15.90 11.19
CA THR A 263 2.46 17.21 10.59
C THR A 263 3.24 17.07 9.30
N GLU A 264 4.08 16.03 9.19
CA GLU A 264 4.88 15.73 8.01
C GLU A 264 4.05 15.17 6.83
N ALA A 265 2.83 14.66 7.11
CA ALA A 265 1.99 14.11 6.06
C ALA A 265 1.25 15.20 5.29
N GLU A 266 1.18 15.04 3.96
CA GLU A 266 0.41 15.91 3.05
C GLU A 266 -1.11 15.65 3.06
N THR A 267 -1.59 14.88 4.03
CA THR A 267 -3.02 14.63 4.22
C THR A 267 -3.73 15.96 4.53
N SER A 268 -4.88 16.20 3.90
CA SER A 268 -5.65 17.43 4.14
C SER A 268 -6.06 17.54 5.60
N GLU A 269 -6.10 18.77 6.14
CA GLU A 269 -6.40 19.02 7.55
C GLU A 269 -7.75 18.42 7.99
N ASN A 270 -8.80 18.53 7.17
CA ASN A 270 -10.10 17.94 7.44
C ASN A 270 -10.04 16.39 7.65
N ILE A 271 -9.17 15.72 6.91
CA ILE A 271 -8.95 14.27 7.06
C ILE A 271 -8.11 13.98 8.31
N LYS A 272 -7.08 14.79 8.59
CA LYS A 272 -6.28 14.66 9.82
C LYS A 272 -7.16 14.82 11.06
N GLU A 273 -7.97 15.87 11.12
CA GLU A 273 -8.92 16.11 12.22
C GLU A 273 -9.87 14.93 12.39
N LYS A 274 -10.47 14.44 11.30
CA LYS A 274 -11.37 13.29 11.35
C LYS A 274 -10.66 12.03 11.87
N MET A 275 -9.41 11.81 11.48
CA MET A 275 -8.62 10.66 11.97
C MET A 275 -8.26 10.79 13.45
N ILE A 276 -7.92 12.00 13.93
CA ILE A 276 -7.56 12.25 15.33
C ILE A 276 -8.79 12.07 16.25
N GLN A 277 -9.97 12.48 15.79
CA GLN A 277 -11.21 12.36 16.56
C GLN A 277 -11.81 10.96 16.52
N ALA A 278 -11.47 10.15 15.53
CA ALA A 278 -12.05 8.82 15.33
C ALA A 278 -11.55 7.80 16.36
N THR A 279 -12.45 6.93 16.77
CA THR A 279 -12.11 5.72 17.54
C THR A 279 -12.02 4.50 16.64
N SER A 280 -11.48 3.40 17.12
CA SER A 280 -11.35 2.15 16.38
C SER A 280 -12.71 1.60 15.88
N SER A 281 -13.80 1.85 16.64
CA SER A 281 -15.15 1.45 16.26
C SER A 281 -15.73 2.23 15.08
N GLN A 282 -15.14 3.37 14.75
CA GLN A 282 -15.55 4.21 13.61
C GLN A 282 -14.78 3.90 12.32
N THR A 283 -14.26 2.70 12.22
CA THR A 283 -13.72 2.17 10.96
C THR A 283 -14.60 1.06 10.41
N VAL A 284 -14.81 1.06 9.11
CA VAL A 284 -15.60 0.04 8.40
C VAL A 284 -14.76 -0.67 7.36
N ARG A 285 -15.06 -1.94 7.13
CA ARG A 285 -14.46 -2.74 6.05
C ARG A 285 -15.51 -2.89 4.96
N SER A 286 -15.42 -2.09 3.92
CA SER A 286 -16.41 -1.94 2.87
C SER A 286 -15.85 -2.17 1.48
N LYS A 287 -16.68 -2.52 0.52
CA LYS A 287 -16.38 -2.60 -0.91
C LYS A 287 -16.63 -1.28 -1.65
N SER A 288 -17.14 -0.27 -0.97
CA SER A 288 -17.66 0.98 -1.53
C SER A 288 -16.67 1.77 -2.39
N ARG A 289 -15.36 1.53 -2.24
CA ARG A 289 -14.32 2.31 -2.92
C ARG A 289 -13.89 1.72 -4.27
N THR A 290 -13.67 0.41 -4.32
CA THR A 290 -13.08 -0.25 -5.50
C THR A 290 -13.72 -1.60 -5.84
N GLY A 291 -14.83 -1.97 -5.20
CA GLY A 291 -15.43 -3.29 -5.31
C GLY A 291 -14.67 -4.40 -4.56
N LYS A 292 -13.50 -4.08 -3.97
CA LYS A 292 -12.74 -4.97 -3.09
C LYS A 292 -12.79 -4.45 -1.67
N HIS A 293 -12.77 -5.35 -0.69
CA HIS A 293 -12.77 -4.94 0.70
C HIS A 293 -11.59 -4.04 1.06
N SER A 294 -11.91 -2.89 1.62
CA SER A 294 -10.93 -1.96 2.17
C SER A 294 -11.42 -1.38 3.49
N ARG A 295 -10.51 -1.18 4.44
CA ARG A 295 -10.83 -0.51 5.71
C ARG A 295 -10.71 1.00 5.55
N GLN A 296 -11.75 1.69 5.96
CA GLN A 296 -11.93 3.13 5.80
C GLN A 296 -12.49 3.72 7.09
N LEU A 297 -12.33 5.02 7.29
CA LEU A 297 -13.15 5.74 8.26
C LEU A 297 -14.61 5.73 7.82
N GLN A 298 -15.53 5.53 8.78
CA GLN A 298 -16.97 5.62 8.54
C GLN A 298 -17.34 7.00 7.99
N SER A 299 -18.24 7.04 7.04
CA SER A 299 -18.69 8.25 6.37
C SER A 299 -20.07 8.05 5.78
N ALA A 300 -20.75 9.13 5.42
CA ALA A 300 -22.04 9.08 4.73
C ALA A 300 -22.00 8.20 3.47
N TRP A 301 -20.86 8.20 2.76
CA TRP A 301 -20.63 7.32 1.61
C TRP A 301 -20.64 5.83 1.99
N THR A 302 -19.90 5.46 3.04
CA THR A 302 -19.85 4.06 3.50
C THR A 302 -21.20 3.61 4.04
N ASP A 303 -21.92 4.47 4.78
CA ASP A 303 -23.23 4.17 5.35
C ASP A 303 -24.28 3.96 4.25
N ALA A 304 -24.29 4.83 3.24
CA ALA A 304 -25.17 4.68 2.08
C ALA A 304 -24.87 3.38 1.30
N TRP A 305 -23.59 3.03 1.14
CA TRP A 305 -23.20 1.79 0.47
C TRP A 305 -23.67 0.54 1.23
N GLU A 306 -23.41 0.47 2.52
CA GLU A 306 -23.82 -0.67 3.37
C GLU A 306 -25.34 -0.80 3.47
N SER A 307 -26.10 0.30 3.29
CA SER A 307 -27.57 0.26 3.29
C SER A 307 -28.15 -0.24 1.97
N LYS A 308 -27.35 -0.36 0.91
CA LYS A 308 -27.78 -0.89 -0.40
C LYS A 308 -27.75 -2.40 -0.45
N ASP A 309 -26.83 -3.05 0.27
CA ASP A 309 -26.71 -4.51 0.37
C ASP A 309 -27.68 -5.07 1.42
#